data_348745032750bd8afc8f128126c04250
#
_entry.id   348745032750bd8afc8f128126c04250
#
_cell.length_a   1.000
_cell.length_b   1.000
_cell.length_c   1.000
_cell.angle_alpha   90.00
_cell.angle_beta   90.00
_cell.angle_gamma   90.00
#
_symmetry.space_group_name_H-M   'P 1'
#
loop_
_entity.id
_entity.type
_entity.pdbx_description
1 polymer ?
#
loop_
_entity_poly.entity_id
_entity_poly.type
_entity_poly.pdbx_seq_one_letter_code
_entity_poly.pdbx_strand_id
1 'polypeptide(L)'
;HPASMIANEKTGELRSDAGVTYSDWYDMRLAETYLLRAEAYLMKGDLSAAAEDINVVRKRAGASLITASDVTIDFILDERLRELGIEEKRRLTLSRMGKLYERTVKYNVYNAPNIREHHQLYPIPQSEIDANVGAVLEQNPGYN
;
A
#
# COMPACT_ATOMS: atom_id res chain seq x y z
N HIS A 1 13.74 -18.21 8.34
CA HIS A 1 14.53 -18.99 7.39
C HIS A 1 15.59 -19.77 8.15
N PRO A 2 15.86 -21.08 7.81
CA PRO A 2 16.99 -21.80 8.39
C PRO A 2 18.30 -21.05 8.07
N ALA A 3 19.24 -21.06 8.99
CA ALA A 3 20.54 -20.40 8.82
C ALA A 3 21.26 -20.83 7.52
N SER A 4 21.04 -22.07 7.07
CA SER A 4 21.53 -22.61 5.80
C SER A 4 21.02 -21.90 4.54
N MET A 5 19.92 -21.16 4.64
CA MET A 5 19.41 -20.34 3.53
C MET A 5 20.09 -18.98 3.42
N ILE A 6 20.78 -18.55 4.47
CA ILE A 6 21.38 -17.22 4.55
C ILE A 6 22.90 -17.30 4.43
N ALA A 7 23.51 -18.35 5.02
CA ALA A 7 24.95 -18.53 5.03
C ALA A 7 25.34 -19.95 4.57
N ASN A 8 26.52 -20.05 4.01
CA ASN A 8 27.13 -21.35 3.71
C ASN A 8 27.48 -22.06 5.04
N GLU A 9 26.93 -23.24 5.27
CA GLU A 9 27.11 -23.99 6.52
C GLU A 9 28.58 -24.38 6.81
N LYS A 10 29.41 -24.45 5.77
CA LYS A 10 30.84 -24.84 5.90
C LYS A 10 31.76 -23.62 6.12
N THR A 11 31.47 -22.49 5.50
CA THR A 11 32.35 -21.30 5.55
C THR A 11 31.80 -20.19 6.45
N GLY A 12 30.51 -20.20 6.79
CA GLY A 12 29.83 -19.14 7.52
C GLY A 12 29.62 -17.86 6.71
N GLU A 13 30.07 -17.84 5.45
CA GLU A 13 29.92 -16.66 4.58
C GLU A 13 28.47 -16.54 4.08
N LEU A 14 28.03 -15.29 3.92
CA LEU A 14 26.72 -15.00 3.32
C LEU A 14 26.68 -15.52 1.87
N ARG A 15 25.65 -16.24 1.54
CA ARG A 15 25.41 -16.69 0.16
C ARG A 15 25.06 -15.48 -0.69
N SER A 16 25.59 -15.44 -1.92
CA SER A 16 25.27 -14.38 -2.88
C SER A 16 23.79 -14.37 -3.31
N ASP A 17 23.11 -15.52 -3.16
CA ASP A 17 21.68 -15.71 -3.42
C ASP A 17 20.83 -15.71 -2.15
N ALA A 18 21.39 -15.26 -1.01
CA ALA A 18 20.68 -15.17 0.26
C ALA A 18 19.46 -14.24 0.13
N GLY A 19 18.30 -14.76 0.48
CA GLY A 19 17.03 -14.00 0.35
C GLY A 19 16.38 -14.09 -1.03
N VAL A 20 17.03 -14.69 -2.03
CA VAL A 20 16.39 -14.96 -3.32
C VAL A 20 15.38 -16.09 -3.17
N THR A 21 14.20 -15.91 -3.70
CA THR A 21 13.17 -16.94 -3.79
C THR A 21 12.78 -17.13 -5.24
N TYR A 22 12.54 -18.40 -5.61
CA TYR A 22 11.99 -18.77 -6.92
C TYR A 22 10.48 -19.02 -6.85
N SER A 23 9.85 -18.74 -5.70
CA SER A 23 8.41 -18.83 -5.55
C SER A 23 7.75 -17.64 -6.25
N ASP A 24 6.65 -17.91 -6.94
CA ASP A 24 5.86 -16.89 -7.56
C ASP A 24 5.33 -15.90 -6.50
N TRP A 25 5.30 -14.64 -6.88
CA TRP A 25 4.73 -13.57 -6.06
C TRP A 25 3.40 -13.14 -6.67
N TYR A 26 2.38 -13.05 -5.85
CA TYR A 26 1.10 -12.51 -6.29
C TYR A 26 1.23 -11.03 -6.61
N ASP A 27 1.02 -10.66 -7.87
CA ASP A 27 0.95 -9.25 -8.26
C ASP A 27 -0.40 -8.64 -7.87
N MET A 28 -1.49 -9.40 -8.07
CA MET A 28 -2.84 -9.04 -7.67
C MET A 28 -3.67 -10.29 -7.34
N ARG A 29 -4.51 -10.19 -6.30
CA ARG A 29 -5.49 -11.22 -5.93
C ARG A 29 -6.91 -10.71 -6.10
N LEU A 30 -7.87 -11.61 -6.30
CA LEU A 30 -9.29 -11.27 -6.43
C LEU A 30 -9.81 -10.46 -5.23
N ALA A 31 -9.30 -10.69 -4.01
CA ALA A 31 -9.62 -9.91 -2.83
C ALA A 31 -9.30 -8.42 -3.01
N GLU A 32 -8.17 -8.09 -3.64
CA GLU A 32 -7.83 -6.71 -3.95
C GLU A 32 -8.82 -6.09 -4.95
N THR A 33 -9.26 -6.85 -5.96
CA THR A 33 -10.25 -6.38 -6.93
C THR A 33 -11.58 -6.03 -6.25
N TYR A 34 -12.05 -6.86 -5.31
CA TYR A 34 -13.25 -6.55 -4.51
C TYR A 34 -13.05 -5.26 -3.70
N LEU A 35 -11.93 -5.11 -3.02
CA LEU A 35 -11.66 -3.93 -2.19
C LEU A 35 -11.48 -2.64 -3.02
N LEU A 36 -10.90 -2.73 -4.24
CA LEU A 36 -10.85 -1.61 -5.19
C LEU A 36 -12.25 -1.24 -5.69
N ARG A 37 -13.11 -2.23 -5.95
CA ARG A 37 -14.49 -1.97 -6.38
C ARG A 37 -15.32 -1.38 -5.24
N ALA A 38 -15.14 -1.86 -4.01
CA ALA A 38 -15.77 -1.26 -2.83
C ALA A 38 -15.36 0.21 -2.66
N GLU A 39 -14.09 0.56 -2.90
CA GLU A 39 -13.62 1.94 -2.91
C GLU A 39 -14.35 2.77 -3.99
N ALA A 40 -14.49 2.24 -5.20
CA ALA A 40 -15.20 2.90 -6.28
C ALA A 40 -16.69 3.11 -5.94
N TYR A 41 -17.34 2.14 -5.31
CA TYR A 41 -18.72 2.28 -4.84
C TYR A 41 -18.85 3.34 -3.74
N LEU A 42 -17.91 3.37 -2.78
CA LEU A 42 -17.87 4.41 -1.76
C LEU A 42 -17.78 5.81 -2.41
N MET A 43 -16.90 5.98 -3.40
CA MET A 43 -16.74 7.26 -4.09
C MET A 43 -17.97 7.67 -4.90
N LYS A 44 -18.79 6.70 -5.33
CA LYS A 44 -20.08 6.93 -6.00
C LYS A 44 -21.25 7.14 -5.02
N GLY A 45 -21.02 6.96 -3.72
CA GLY A 45 -22.05 7.04 -2.68
C GLY A 45 -22.90 5.77 -2.55
N ASP A 46 -22.56 4.68 -3.25
CA ASP A 46 -23.25 3.39 -3.13
C ASP A 46 -22.64 2.53 -2.01
N LEU A 47 -22.97 2.91 -0.78
CA LEU A 47 -22.41 2.25 0.41
C LEU A 47 -22.90 0.81 0.57
N SER A 48 -24.08 0.47 0.01
CA SER A 48 -24.60 -0.89 0.06
C SER A 48 -23.75 -1.83 -0.78
N ALA A 49 -23.52 -1.48 -2.04
CA ALA A 49 -22.66 -2.26 -2.93
C ALA A 49 -21.21 -2.35 -2.41
N ALA A 50 -20.70 -1.26 -1.80
CA ALA A 50 -19.39 -1.28 -1.17
C ALA A 50 -19.32 -2.27 0.00
N ALA A 51 -20.36 -2.32 0.86
CA ALA A 51 -20.43 -3.27 1.96
C ALA A 51 -20.51 -4.72 1.47
N GLU A 52 -21.26 -4.97 0.40
CA GLU A 52 -21.37 -6.31 -0.21
C GLU A 52 -19.99 -6.81 -0.67
N ASP A 53 -19.21 -5.99 -1.37
CA ASP A 53 -17.86 -6.35 -1.83
C ASP A 53 -16.88 -6.60 -0.67
N ILE A 54 -16.90 -5.77 0.35
CA ILE A 54 -16.11 -5.96 1.55
C ILE A 54 -16.50 -7.27 2.23
N ASN A 55 -17.81 -7.56 2.30
CA ASN A 55 -18.33 -8.77 2.92
C ASN A 55 -17.96 -10.05 2.18
N VAL A 56 -17.71 -10.02 0.87
CA VAL A 56 -17.15 -11.17 0.15
C VAL A 56 -15.80 -11.57 0.75
N VAL A 57 -14.91 -10.59 0.98
CA VAL A 57 -13.59 -10.80 1.56
C VAL A 57 -13.70 -11.27 3.00
N ARG A 58 -14.51 -10.59 3.81
CA ARG A 58 -14.72 -10.89 5.23
C ARG A 58 -15.34 -12.26 5.45
N LYS A 59 -16.32 -12.65 4.64
CA LYS A 59 -16.96 -13.97 4.70
C LYS A 59 -15.97 -15.10 4.43
N ARG A 60 -15.09 -14.93 3.43
CA ARG A 60 -14.02 -15.89 3.17
C ARG A 60 -13.08 -16.07 4.36
N ALA A 61 -12.77 -14.97 5.05
CA ALA A 61 -11.90 -14.96 6.23
C ALA A 61 -12.62 -15.40 7.54
N GLY A 62 -13.91 -15.67 7.51
CA GLY A 62 -14.70 -15.99 8.71
C GLY A 62 -14.91 -14.80 9.64
N ALA A 63 -14.74 -13.57 9.17
CA ALA A 63 -14.92 -12.35 9.95
C ALA A 63 -16.39 -11.90 9.96
N SER A 64 -16.77 -11.13 10.99
CA SER A 64 -18.12 -10.55 11.10
C SER A 64 -18.43 -9.67 9.90
N LEU A 65 -19.64 -9.79 9.37
CA LEU A 65 -20.10 -8.96 8.26
C LEU A 65 -20.39 -7.53 8.72
N ILE A 66 -20.30 -6.59 7.79
CA ILE A 66 -20.56 -5.18 8.01
C ILE A 66 -21.82 -4.73 7.26
N THR A 67 -22.32 -3.57 7.63
CA THR A 67 -23.43 -2.89 6.98
C THR A 67 -22.95 -1.66 6.18
N ALA A 68 -23.83 -1.07 5.39
CA ALA A 68 -23.53 0.14 4.64
C ALA A 68 -23.07 1.31 5.55
N SER A 69 -23.58 1.39 6.79
CA SER A 69 -23.21 2.42 7.75
C SER A 69 -21.77 2.32 8.26
N ASP A 70 -21.15 1.16 8.13
CA ASP A 70 -19.76 0.92 8.57
C ASP A 70 -18.74 1.30 7.48
N VAL A 71 -19.22 1.50 6.24
CA VAL A 71 -18.34 1.75 5.10
C VAL A 71 -17.79 3.16 5.13
N THR A 72 -16.50 3.26 5.36
CA THR A 72 -15.73 4.50 5.27
C THR A 72 -14.42 4.23 4.53
N ILE A 73 -13.74 5.31 4.09
CA ILE A 73 -12.41 5.18 3.49
C ILE A 73 -11.43 4.51 4.46
N ASP A 74 -11.51 4.87 5.75
CA ASP A 74 -10.65 4.30 6.78
C ASP A 74 -10.94 2.82 7.01
N PHE A 75 -12.22 2.43 6.99
CA PHE A 75 -12.60 1.01 7.09
C PHE A 75 -12.02 0.20 5.93
N ILE A 76 -12.17 0.69 4.69
CA ILE A 76 -11.61 0.02 3.50
C ILE A 76 -10.09 -0.09 3.61
N LEU A 77 -9.39 0.96 4.03
CA LEU A 77 -7.95 0.95 4.21
C LEU A 77 -7.50 -0.05 5.29
N ASP A 78 -8.28 -0.19 6.36
CA ASP A 78 -8.00 -1.17 7.42
C ASP A 78 -8.28 -2.60 6.96
N GLU A 79 -9.36 -2.80 6.18
CA GLU A 79 -9.65 -4.11 5.61
C GLU A 79 -8.60 -4.53 4.58
N ARG A 80 -8.15 -3.61 3.74
CA ARG A 80 -7.01 -3.85 2.84
C ARG A 80 -5.76 -4.28 3.60
N LEU A 81 -5.46 -3.64 4.73
CA LEU A 81 -4.30 -4.02 5.54
C LEU A 81 -4.46 -5.41 6.16
N ARG A 82 -5.66 -5.75 6.66
CA ARG A 82 -5.94 -7.08 7.22
C ARG A 82 -5.86 -8.19 6.18
N GLU A 83 -6.41 -7.95 4.99
CA GLU A 83 -6.50 -8.96 3.94
C GLU A 83 -5.23 -9.11 3.13
N LEU A 84 -4.60 -7.99 2.76
CA LEU A 84 -3.47 -7.99 1.82
C LEU A 84 -2.11 -7.92 2.53
N GLY A 85 -2.08 -7.49 3.79
CA GLY A 85 -0.88 -7.50 4.62
C GLY A 85 0.35 -6.93 3.91
N ILE A 86 1.37 -7.78 3.76
CA ILE A 86 2.63 -7.43 3.10
C ILE A 86 2.57 -7.48 1.56
N GLU A 87 1.49 -8.02 1.00
CA GLU A 87 1.30 -8.08 -0.46
C GLU A 87 0.98 -6.70 -1.04
N GLU A 88 0.29 -5.85 -0.26
CA GLU A 88 -0.12 -4.53 -0.70
C GLU A 88 1.08 -3.57 -0.75
N LYS A 89 1.20 -2.83 -1.85
CA LYS A 89 2.08 -1.66 -1.94
C LYS A 89 1.48 -0.50 -1.15
N ARG A 90 1.46 -0.62 0.18
CA ARG A 90 0.70 0.23 1.11
C ARG A 90 0.92 1.72 0.92
N ARG A 91 2.18 2.15 0.72
CA ARG A 91 2.50 3.56 0.49
C ARG A 91 1.78 4.10 -0.76
N LEU A 92 1.77 3.31 -1.84
CA LEU A 92 1.10 3.70 -3.09
C LEU A 92 -0.40 3.86 -2.88
N THR A 93 -1.05 2.92 -2.20
CA THR A 93 -2.48 2.99 -1.88
C THR A 93 -2.80 4.23 -1.06
N LEU A 94 -2.05 4.48 0.02
CA LEU A 94 -2.28 5.64 0.88
C LEU A 94 -2.04 6.96 0.16
N SER A 95 -1.01 7.05 -0.69
CA SER A 95 -0.72 8.25 -1.49
C SER A 95 -1.83 8.52 -2.50
N ARG A 96 -2.26 7.50 -3.26
CA ARG A 96 -3.36 7.59 -4.24
C ARG A 96 -4.67 8.07 -3.60
N MET A 97 -4.94 7.64 -2.37
CA MET A 97 -6.15 8.01 -1.63
C MET A 97 -6.01 9.31 -0.82
N GLY A 98 -4.87 10.00 -0.90
CA GLY A 98 -4.61 11.21 -0.14
C GLY A 98 -4.52 11.00 1.38
N LYS A 99 -4.27 9.76 1.83
CA LYS A 99 -4.27 9.37 3.23
C LYS A 99 -2.88 9.05 3.81
N LEU A 100 -1.82 9.24 3.03
CA LEU A 100 -0.47 8.88 3.45
C LEU A 100 -0.02 9.64 4.70
N TYR A 101 -0.12 10.97 4.69
CA TYR A 101 0.30 11.80 5.82
C TYR A 101 -0.51 11.50 7.08
N GLU A 102 -1.84 11.64 7.00
CA GLU A 102 -2.75 11.46 8.13
C GLU A 102 -2.57 10.08 8.79
N ARG A 103 -2.59 9.01 8.00
CA ARG A 103 -2.48 7.65 8.55
C ARG A 103 -1.09 7.30 9.05
N THR A 104 -0.05 7.84 8.43
CA THR A 104 1.32 7.65 8.93
C THR A 104 1.51 8.34 10.28
N VAL A 105 1.04 9.57 10.42
CA VAL A 105 1.09 10.28 11.71
C VAL A 105 0.31 9.53 12.79
N LYS A 106 -0.86 8.99 12.44
CA LYS A 106 -1.74 8.33 13.40
C LYS A 106 -1.23 6.95 13.85
N TYR A 107 -0.64 6.16 12.94
CA TYR A 107 -0.40 4.74 13.18
C TYR A 107 1.07 4.31 13.15
N ASN A 108 1.98 5.14 12.64
CA ASN A 108 3.39 4.79 12.50
C ASN A 108 4.27 5.68 13.39
N VAL A 109 4.47 5.26 14.63
CA VAL A 109 5.23 6.02 15.64
C VAL A 109 6.66 6.33 15.22
N TYR A 110 7.28 5.51 14.35
CA TYR A 110 8.65 5.71 13.89
C TYR A 110 8.75 6.77 12.79
N ASN A 111 7.77 6.82 11.90
CA ASN A 111 7.78 7.75 10.76
C ASN A 111 6.99 9.04 11.02
N ALA A 112 6.09 9.03 11.99
CA ALA A 112 5.26 10.20 12.32
C ALA A 112 6.07 11.50 12.54
N PRO A 113 7.23 11.50 13.24
CA PRO A 113 8.03 12.71 13.41
C PRO A 113 8.64 13.27 12.12
N ASN A 114 8.86 12.41 11.13
CA ASN A 114 9.62 12.72 9.92
C ASN A 114 8.75 12.99 8.69
N ILE A 115 7.50 12.51 8.68
CA ILE A 115 6.60 12.71 7.55
C ILE A 115 6.04 14.14 7.54
N ARG A 116 5.84 14.68 6.34
CA ARG A 116 5.20 15.98 6.08
C ARG A 116 4.16 15.80 4.98
N GLU A 117 3.24 16.75 4.84
CA GLU A 117 2.15 16.67 3.85
C GLU A 117 2.68 16.54 2.40
N HIS A 118 3.76 17.26 2.07
CA HIS A 118 4.34 17.17 0.73
C HIS A 118 4.86 15.78 0.36
N HIS A 119 5.15 14.90 1.34
CA HIS A 119 5.56 13.53 1.08
C HIS A 119 4.46 12.64 0.48
N GLN A 120 3.25 13.15 0.30
CA GLN A 120 2.22 12.48 -0.51
C GLN A 120 2.61 12.37 -1.98
N LEU A 121 3.42 13.29 -2.46
CA LEU A 121 4.08 13.22 -3.77
C LEU A 121 5.54 12.79 -3.60
N TYR A 122 6.13 12.26 -4.65
CA TYR A 122 7.58 12.05 -4.73
C TYR A 122 8.25 13.26 -5.36
N PRO A 123 9.51 13.56 -5.00
CA PRO A 123 10.28 14.54 -5.76
C PRO A 123 10.48 14.05 -7.20
N ILE A 124 10.41 14.97 -8.15
CA ILE A 124 10.79 14.69 -9.53
C ILE A 124 12.33 14.60 -9.55
N PRO A 125 12.92 13.52 -10.11
CA PRO A 125 14.37 13.44 -10.20
C PRO A 125 14.96 14.65 -10.96
N GLN A 126 16.05 15.22 -10.46
CA GLN A 126 16.66 16.40 -11.08
C GLN A 126 17.06 16.14 -12.52
N SER A 127 17.50 14.91 -12.84
CA SER A 127 17.80 14.49 -14.19
C SER A 127 16.63 14.63 -15.17
N GLU A 128 15.39 14.42 -14.69
CA GLU A 128 14.19 14.57 -15.52
C GLU A 128 13.85 16.05 -15.76
N ILE A 129 14.08 16.88 -14.75
CA ILE A 129 13.92 18.34 -14.86
C ILE A 129 14.91 18.89 -15.85
N ASP A 130 16.19 18.52 -15.75
CA ASP A 130 17.27 19.02 -16.58
C ASP A 130 17.15 18.51 -18.03
N ALA A 131 16.65 17.30 -18.24
CA ALA A 131 16.43 16.73 -19.56
C ALA A 131 15.24 17.34 -20.32
N ASN A 132 14.35 18.02 -19.63
CA ASN A 132 13.14 18.60 -20.22
C ASN A 132 13.43 19.95 -20.87
N VAL A 133 13.84 19.95 -22.14
CA VAL A 133 14.19 21.16 -22.90
C VAL A 133 12.99 21.84 -23.55
N GLY A 134 11.81 21.19 -23.56
CA GLY A 134 10.64 21.68 -24.27
C GLY A 134 9.69 22.59 -23.45
N ALA A 135 9.80 22.52 -22.12
CA ALA A 135 9.00 23.31 -21.19
C ALA A 135 9.69 23.33 -19.81
N VAL A 136 9.34 24.32 -18.99
CA VAL A 136 9.80 24.35 -17.59
C VAL A 136 9.07 23.26 -16.81
N LEU A 137 9.79 22.31 -16.29
CA LEU A 137 9.27 21.29 -15.37
C LEU A 137 9.60 21.72 -13.94
N GLU A 138 8.60 22.21 -13.23
CA GLU A 138 8.76 22.62 -11.85
C GLU A 138 8.77 21.40 -10.90
N GLN A 139 9.54 21.49 -9.83
CA GLN A 139 9.58 20.48 -8.78
C GLN A 139 8.24 20.45 -8.00
N ASN A 140 7.88 19.30 -7.49
CA ASN A 140 6.74 19.16 -6.60
C ASN A 140 6.91 20.04 -5.34
N PRO A 141 5.83 20.64 -4.80
CA PRO A 141 5.89 21.52 -3.64
C PRO A 141 6.59 20.85 -2.44
N GLY A 142 7.46 21.59 -1.78
CA GLY A 142 8.18 21.14 -0.57
C GLY A 142 9.49 20.39 -0.81
N TYR A 143 9.95 20.29 -2.08
CA TYR A 143 11.21 19.65 -2.48
C TYR A 143 12.20 20.63 -3.13
N ASN A 144 12.00 21.92 -2.92
CA ASN A 144 12.89 22.97 -3.44
C ASN A 144 14.12 23.11 -2.54
#